data_f5abc95ad384a3516f61392b8c8ac26c
#
_entry.id   f5abc95ad384a3516f61392b8c8ac26c
#
_cell.length_a   1.000
_cell.length_b   1.000
_cell.length_c   1.000
_cell.angle_alpha   90.00
_cell.angle_beta   90.00
_cell.angle_gamma   90.00
#
_symmetry.space_group_name_H-M   'P 1'
#
loop_
_entity.id
_entity.type
_entity.pdbx_description
1 polymer ?
#
loop_
_entity_poly.entity_id
_entity_poly.type
_entity_poly.pdbx_seq_one_letter_code
_entity_poly.pdbx_strand_id
1 'polypeptide(L)'
;MYIDFTSKQYSFILHALAIMITFYSNDFSSICKEVGEAYGVSEANIASACAALTAVNVTAPVKDSSNKCSAILEDMLHHARELPGKDAPYKYSVSLDVSSWKAVADALDTYSRVLMGQFGVIYEALDISGNDEQHFQAYHDARWNGVGVLEARDLLIPQLKRMGIGWNGNFGISNAGLAYNSKLAYEILKTIRYTTEKRDSSVLKVTNEPLPHVEGSFQIKAL
;
A
#
# COMPACT_ATOMS: atom_id res chain seq x y z
N MET A 1 0.23 -5.69 20.79
CA MET A 1 1.05 -4.46 20.64
C MET A 1 0.13 -3.32 20.26
N TYR A 2 0.22 -2.20 20.97
CA TYR A 2 -0.62 -1.03 20.74
C TYR A 2 0.10 0.01 19.87
N ILE A 3 -0.62 0.58 18.92
CA ILE A 3 -0.18 1.75 18.15
C ILE A 3 -1.29 2.79 18.19
N ASP A 4 -0.92 4.02 18.50
CA ASP A 4 -1.84 5.14 18.57
C ASP A 4 -1.82 5.94 17.26
N PHE A 5 -3.00 6.31 16.77
CA PHE A 5 -3.19 7.00 15.50
C PHE A 5 -4.00 8.28 15.67
N THR A 6 -3.71 9.27 14.86
CA THR A 6 -4.62 10.38 14.60
C THR A 6 -5.88 9.86 13.91
N SER A 7 -6.99 10.59 13.98
CA SER A 7 -8.22 10.22 13.25
C SER A 7 -7.95 10.03 11.74
N LYS A 8 -7.10 10.88 11.17
CA LYS A 8 -6.75 10.82 9.75
C LYS A 8 -5.96 9.56 9.41
N GLN A 9 -4.95 9.22 10.21
CA GLN A 9 -4.15 8.01 10.00
C GLN A 9 -5.00 6.74 10.17
N TYR A 10 -5.86 6.70 11.19
CA TYR A 10 -6.75 5.58 11.42
C TYR A 10 -7.71 5.37 10.23
N SER A 11 -8.44 6.41 9.83
CA SER A 11 -9.35 6.35 8.68
C SER A 11 -8.60 5.98 7.39
N PHE A 12 -7.38 6.48 7.21
CA PHE A 12 -6.54 6.13 6.07
C PHE A 12 -6.15 4.64 6.05
N ILE A 13 -5.76 4.06 7.19
CA ILE A 13 -5.42 2.62 7.25
C ILE A 13 -6.63 1.77 6.89
N LEU A 14 -7.82 2.09 7.42
CA LEU A 14 -9.05 1.39 7.08
C LEU A 14 -9.35 1.46 5.58
N HIS A 15 -9.20 2.64 4.99
CA HIS A 15 -9.38 2.85 3.55
C HIS A 15 -8.36 2.05 2.73
N ALA A 16 -7.09 2.12 3.06
CA ALA A 16 -6.04 1.37 2.37
C ALA A 16 -6.25 -0.14 2.46
N LEU A 17 -6.62 -0.66 3.64
CA LEU A 17 -6.94 -2.08 3.81
C LEU A 17 -8.14 -2.51 2.95
N ALA A 18 -9.20 -1.69 2.89
CA ALA A 18 -10.37 -1.98 2.05
C ALA A 18 -9.98 -2.08 0.56
N ILE A 19 -9.14 -1.18 0.07
CA ILE A 19 -8.59 -1.25 -1.30
C ILE A 19 -7.75 -2.52 -1.49
N MET A 20 -6.89 -2.85 -0.53
CA MET A 20 -6.01 -4.01 -0.65
C MET A 20 -6.76 -5.34 -0.56
N ILE A 21 -7.91 -5.41 0.12
CA ILE A 21 -8.79 -6.58 0.11
C ILE A 21 -9.28 -6.87 -1.31
N THR A 22 -9.78 -5.87 -2.04
CA THR A 22 -10.22 -6.03 -3.43
C THR A 22 -9.05 -6.37 -4.34
N PHE A 23 -7.91 -5.71 -4.17
CA PHE A 23 -6.67 -5.96 -4.91
C PHE A 23 -6.21 -7.42 -4.78
N TYR A 24 -6.10 -7.97 -3.56
CA TYR A 24 -5.73 -9.37 -3.33
C TYR A 24 -6.79 -10.37 -3.81
N SER A 25 -8.00 -9.91 -4.09
CA SER A 25 -9.07 -10.70 -4.72
C SER A 25 -9.07 -10.61 -6.25
N ASN A 26 -8.02 -10.03 -6.85
CA ASN A 26 -7.89 -9.76 -8.30
C ASN A 26 -8.92 -8.76 -8.85
N ASP A 27 -9.53 -7.95 -7.98
CA ASP A 27 -10.32 -6.79 -8.39
C ASP A 27 -9.47 -5.52 -8.27
N PHE A 28 -9.01 -5.02 -9.40
CA PHE A 28 -8.14 -3.85 -9.48
C PHE A 28 -8.90 -2.53 -9.57
N SER A 29 -10.23 -2.55 -9.56
CA SER A 29 -11.06 -1.34 -9.76
C SER A 29 -10.76 -0.25 -8.74
N SER A 30 -10.69 -0.62 -7.46
CA SER A 30 -10.46 0.31 -6.36
C SER A 30 -9.07 0.93 -6.40
N ILE A 31 -8.02 0.13 -6.64
CA ILE A 31 -6.64 0.64 -6.71
C ILE A 31 -6.40 1.49 -7.97
N CYS A 32 -6.98 1.12 -9.11
CA CYS A 32 -6.91 1.93 -10.33
C CYS A 32 -7.59 3.29 -10.15
N LYS A 33 -8.74 3.31 -9.48
CA LYS A 33 -9.44 4.54 -9.15
C LYS A 33 -8.60 5.42 -8.23
N GLU A 34 -8.07 4.86 -7.15
CA GLU A 34 -7.21 5.57 -6.19
C GLU A 34 -6.00 6.22 -6.87
N VAL A 35 -5.28 5.46 -7.70
CA VAL A 35 -4.12 5.99 -8.44
C VAL A 35 -4.57 7.05 -9.46
N GLY A 36 -5.62 6.77 -10.22
CA GLY A 36 -6.11 7.68 -11.26
C GLY A 36 -6.57 9.02 -10.69
N GLU A 37 -7.30 9.01 -9.58
CA GLU A 37 -7.74 10.24 -8.89
C GLU A 37 -6.53 11.00 -8.32
N ALA A 38 -5.57 10.30 -7.73
CA ALA A 38 -4.35 10.91 -7.17
C ALA A 38 -3.52 11.66 -8.21
N TYR A 39 -3.56 11.21 -9.46
CA TYR A 39 -2.82 11.84 -10.58
C TYR A 39 -3.72 12.60 -11.56
N GLY A 40 -4.99 12.73 -11.27
CA GLY A 40 -5.95 13.54 -12.04
C GLY A 40 -6.21 13.04 -13.45
N VAL A 41 -6.24 11.72 -13.66
CA VAL A 41 -6.54 11.15 -14.98
C VAL A 41 -8.05 10.93 -15.18
N SER A 42 -8.47 10.82 -16.43
CA SER A 42 -9.88 10.64 -16.76
C SER A 42 -10.43 9.27 -16.36
N GLU A 43 -11.73 9.19 -16.09
CA GLU A 43 -12.42 7.91 -15.81
C GLU A 43 -12.21 6.88 -16.93
N ALA A 44 -12.16 7.32 -18.19
CA ALA A 44 -11.89 6.44 -19.33
C ALA A 44 -10.50 5.78 -19.22
N ASN A 45 -9.47 6.53 -18.81
CA ASN A 45 -8.13 5.99 -18.61
C ASN A 45 -8.11 5.04 -17.40
N ILE A 46 -8.83 5.35 -16.32
CA ILE A 46 -8.97 4.49 -15.16
C ILE A 46 -9.61 3.15 -15.56
N ALA A 47 -10.72 3.19 -16.31
CA ALA A 47 -11.38 1.98 -16.80
C ALA A 47 -10.48 1.15 -17.71
N SER A 48 -9.76 1.79 -18.62
CA SER A 48 -8.81 1.12 -19.51
C SER A 48 -7.65 0.48 -18.77
N ALA A 49 -7.11 1.16 -17.75
CA ALA A 49 -6.05 0.62 -16.89
C ALA A 49 -6.52 -0.59 -16.09
N CYS A 50 -7.74 -0.52 -15.53
CA CYS A 50 -8.35 -1.64 -14.83
C CYS A 50 -8.53 -2.86 -15.75
N ALA A 51 -9.01 -2.65 -16.98
CA ALA A 51 -9.15 -3.69 -17.97
C ALA A 51 -7.78 -4.31 -18.34
N ALA A 52 -6.74 -3.49 -18.50
CA ALA A 52 -5.39 -3.96 -18.80
C ALA A 52 -4.82 -4.81 -17.66
N LEU A 53 -5.00 -4.43 -16.38
CA LEU A 53 -4.59 -5.25 -15.24
C LEU A 53 -5.39 -6.55 -15.14
N THR A 54 -6.69 -6.50 -15.35
CA THR A 54 -7.55 -7.70 -15.32
C THR A 54 -7.17 -8.68 -16.42
N ALA A 55 -6.76 -8.20 -17.58
CA ALA A 55 -6.32 -9.03 -18.71
C ALA A 55 -4.99 -9.77 -18.46
N VAL A 56 -4.21 -9.36 -17.47
CA VAL A 56 -2.97 -10.07 -17.07
C VAL A 56 -3.27 -11.48 -16.53
N ASN A 57 -4.53 -11.77 -16.25
CA ASN A 57 -5.05 -13.08 -15.89
C ASN A 57 -4.26 -13.77 -14.77
N VAL A 58 -4.23 -13.13 -13.62
CA VAL A 58 -3.66 -13.73 -12.40
C VAL A 58 -4.53 -14.91 -11.99
N THR A 59 -4.08 -16.11 -12.24
CA THR A 59 -4.87 -17.35 -12.13
C THR A 59 -5.14 -17.79 -10.70
N ALA A 60 -4.48 -17.22 -9.70
CA ALA A 60 -4.69 -17.56 -8.30
C ALA A 60 -4.89 -16.31 -7.45
N PRO A 61 -6.10 -16.08 -6.93
CA PRO A 61 -6.27 -15.03 -5.92
C PRO A 61 -5.45 -15.40 -4.68
N VAL A 62 -4.75 -14.42 -4.11
CA VAL A 62 -4.05 -14.57 -2.83
C VAL A 62 -5.10 -14.50 -1.71
N LYS A 63 -5.98 -15.53 -1.68
CA LYS A 63 -7.12 -15.58 -0.75
C LYS A 63 -6.71 -15.38 0.70
N ASP A 64 -5.53 -15.90 1.08
CA ASP A 64 -5.07 -15.79 2.46
C ASP A 64 -4.74 -14.34 2.82
N SER A 65 -4.14 -13.57 1.92
CA SER A 65 -3.85 -12.14 2.15
C SER A 65 -5.13 -11.31 2.19
N SER A 66 -6.09 -11.57 1.28
CA SER A 66 -7.40 -10.91 1.28
C SER A 66 -8.17 -11.20 2.57
N ASN A 67 -8.28 -12.47 2.96
CA ASN A 67 -8.97 -12.87 4.19
C ASN A 67 -8.31 -12.29 5.43
N LYS A 68 -6.98 -12.28 5.47
CA LYS A 68 -6.22 -11.70 6.59
C LYS A 68 -6.43 -10.20 6.70
N CYS A 69 -6.38 -9.47 5.59
CA CYS A 69 -6.70 -8.03 5.58
C CYS A 69 -8.14 -7.75 6.01
N SER A 70 -9.10 -8.60 5.58
CA SER A 70 -10.51 -8.47 5.97
C SER A 70 -10.69 -8.67 7.48
N ALA A 71 -10.13 -9.72 8.06
CA ALA A 71 -10.18 -9.97 9.49
C ALA A 71 -9.54 -8.83 10.30
N ILE A 72 -8.40 -8.30 9.84
CA ILE A 72 -7.75 -7.15 10.50
C ILE A 72 -8.61 -5.91 10.41
N LEU A 73 -9.23 -5.64 9.26
CA LEU A 73 -10.13 -4.50 9.08
C LEU A 73 -11.32 -4.58 10.05
N GLU A 74 -11.92 -5.76 10.18
CA GLU A 74 -13.00 -6.00 11.15
C GLU A 74 -12.52 -5.79 12.59
N ASP A 75 -11.35 -6.34 12.95
CA ASP A 75 -10.74 -6.15 14.26
C ASP A 75 -10.51 -4.68 14.56
N MET A 76 -9.97 -3.92 13.62
CA MET A 76 -9.75 -2.49 13.79
C MET A 76 -11.06 -1.72 13.99
N LEU A 77 -12.09 -2.04 13.20
CA LEU A 77 -13.40 -1.37 13.30
C LEU A 77 -14.10 -1.63 14.64
N HIS A 78 -13.96 -2.83 15.19
CA HIS A 78 -14.69 -3.23 16.40
C HIS A 78 -13.92 -3.03 17.70
N HIS A 79 -12.58 -3.04 17.66
CA HIS A 79 -11.75 -3.08 18.86
C HIS A 79 -10.80 -1.87 19.00
N ALA A 80 -10.84 -0.91 18.08
CA ALA A 80 -10.11 0.34 18.28
C ALA A 80 -10.69 1.13 19.44
N ARG A 81 -9.83 1.51 20.38
CA ARG A 81 -10.22 2.30 21.55
C ARG A 81 -10.01 3.78 21.26
N GLU A 82 -11.05 4.59 21.44
CA GLU A 82 -10.90 6.04 21.44
C GLU A 82 -10.11 6.50 22.67
N LEU A 83 -9.13 7.36 22.43
CA LEU A 83 -8.32 7.95 23.48
C LEU A 83 -9.01 9.22 24.03
N PRO A 84 -9.11 9.38 25.36
CA PRO A 84 -9.68 10.58 25.95
C PRO A 84 -8.76 11.79 25.73
N GLY A 85 -9.35 12.92 25.39
CA GLY A 85 -8.65 14.21 25.28
C GLY A 85 -8.97 14.95 23.98
N LYS A 86 -9.52 16.16 24.11
CA LYS A 86 -9.90 16.97 22.93
C LYS A 86 -8.69 17.48 22.14
N ASP A 87 -7.54 17.66 22.79
CA ASP A 87 -6.35 18.29 22.22
C ASP A 87 -5.21 17.30 21.91
N ALA A 88 -5.40 16.00 22.20
CA ALA A 88 -4.40 15.00 21.86
C ALA A 88 -4.34 14.76 20.34
N PRO A 89 -3.15 14.72 19.73
CA PRO A 89 -3.02 14.43 18.30
C PRO A 89 -3.52 13.02 17.96
N TYR A 90 -3.35 12.07 18.88
CA TYR A 90 -3.81 10.69 18.73
C TYR A 90 -5.21 10.53 19.29
N LYS A 91 -6.09 9.89 18.51
CA LYS A 91 -7.51 9.68 18.86
C LYS A 91 -7.88 8.21 19.01
N TYR A 92 -7.13 7.32 18.39
CA TYR A 92 -7.42 5.89 18.38
C TYR A 92 -6.20 5.09 18.80
N SER A 93 -6.40 4.12 19.70
CA SER A 93 -5.41 3.12 20.06
C SER A 93 -5.86 1.76 19.54
N VAL A 94 -5.02 1.14 18.72
CA VAL A 94 -5.31 -0.15 18.09
C VAL A 94 -4.37 -1.21 18.61
N SER A 95 -4.94 -2.34 19.07
CA SER A 95 -4.19 -3.49 19.56
C SER A 95 -4.30 -4.65 18.58
N LEU A 96 -3.18 -5.02 17.96
CA LEU A 96 -3.07 -6.21 17.13
C LEU A 96 -1.86 -7.04 17.55
N ASP A 97 -1.87 -8.32 17.20
CA ASP A 97 -0.68 -9.16 17.31
C ASP A 97 0.39 -8.76 16.28
N VAL A 98 1.61 -9.26 16.46
CA VAL A 98 2.74 -8.93 15.58
C VAL A 98 2.50 -9.38 14.15
N SER A 99 1.85 -10.52 13.95
CA SER A 99 1.59 -11.07 12.60
C SER A 99 0.56 -10.24 11.83
N SER A 100 -0.43 -9.70 12.53
CA SER A 100 -1.44 -8.80 11.98
C SER A 100 -0.83 -7.44 11.64
N TRP A 101 0.02 -6.87 12.51
CA TRP A 101 0.75 -5.65 12.20
C TRP A 101 1.68 -5.79 10.98
N LYS A 102 2.34 -6.95 10.82
CA LYS A 102 3.14 -7.22 9.61
C LYS A 102 2.27 -7.24 8.36
N ALA A 103 1.08 -7.86 8.42
CA ALA A 103 0.17 -7.87 7.28
C ALA A 103 -0.34 -6.46 6.92
N VAL A 104 -0.63 -5.61 7.92
CA VAL A 104 -0.93 -4.19 7.69
C VAL A 104 0.23 -3.48 7.01
N ALA A 105 1.47 -3.70 7.49
CA ALA A 105 2.65 -3.08 6.91
C ALA A 105 2.87 -3.53 5.46
N ASP A 106 2.69 -4.81 5.14
CA ASP A 106 2.85 -5.34 3.79
C ASP A 106 1.77 -4.82 2.83
N ALA A 107 0.53 -4.71 3.30
CA ALA A 107 -0.56 -4.08 2.55
C ALA A 107 -0.26 -2.60 2.25
N LEU A 108 0.21 -1.84 3.24
CA LEU A 108 0.59 -0.44 3.08
C LEU A 108 1.82 -0.27 2.19
N ASP A 109 2.78 -1.21 2.21
CA ASP A 109 3.93 -1.20 1.31
C ASP A 109 3.50 -1.35 -0.14
N THR A 110 2.69 -2.38 -0.42
CA THR A 110 2.14 -2.62 -1.76
C THR A 110 1.35 -1.41 -2.25
N TYR A 111 0.42 -0.90 -1.42
CA TYR A 111 -0.37 0.29 -1.72
C TYR A 111 0.52 1.51 -2.02
N SER A 112 1.50 1.80 -1.17
CA SER A 112 2.42 2.93 -1.37
C SER A 112 3.23 2.79 -2.66
N ARG A 113 3.76 1.60 -2.93
CA ARG A 113 4.58 1.32 -4.13
C ARG A 113 3.77 1.45 -5.42
N VAL A 114 2.52 0.99 -5.45
CA VAL A 114 1.63 1.17 -6.60
C VAL A 114 1.36 2.66 -6.85
N LEU A 115 1.06 3.44 -5.81
CA LEU A 115 0.88 4.88 -5.95
C LEU A 115 2.16 5.62 -6.37
N MET A 116 3.34 5.11 -6.05
CA MET A 116 4.61 5.64 -6.57
C MET A 116 4.85 5.32 -8.05
N GLY A 117 4.06 4.45 -8.64
CA GLY A 117 4.23 3.96 -10.00
C GLY A 117 5.08 2.70 -10.13
N GLN A 118 5.42 2.05 -9.02
CA GLN A 118 6.18 0.81 -9.00
C GLN A 118 5.24 -0.40 -9.20
N PHE A 119 4.63 -0.49 -10.36
CA PHE A 119 3.61 -1.49 -10.65
C PHE A 119 4.14 -2.93 -10.71
N GLY A 120 5.46 -3.12 -10.80
CA GLY A 120 6.07 -4.45 -10.66
C GLY A 120 5.72 -5.16 -9.35
N VAL A 121 5.42 -4.39 -8.27
CA VAL A 121 4.98 -4.95 -6.99
C VAL A 121 3.68 -5.76 -7.09
N ILE A 122 2.85 -5.51 -8.11
CA ILE A 122 1.61 -6.25 -8.34
C ILE A 122 1.90 -7.75 -8.51
N TYR A 123 2.95 -8.10 -9.24
CA TYR A 123 3.38 -9.50 -9.40
C TYR A 123 3.90 -10.10 -8.11
N GLU A 124 4.67 -9.32 -7.33
CA GLU A 124 5.20 -9.76 -6.03
C GLU A 124 4.07 -10.00 -5.03
N ALA A 125 3.11 -9.08 -4.96
CA ALA A 125 2.03 -9.11 -3.98
C ALA A 125 0.97 -10.19 -4.27
N LEU A 126 0.79 -10.57 -5.53
CA LEU A 126 -0.16 -11.60 -5.96
C LEU A 126 0.47 -12.99 -6.02
N ASP A 127 1.70 -13.15 -5.51
CA ASP A 127 2.44 -14.42 -5.46
C ASP A 127 2.41 -15.20 -6.80
N ILE A 128 2.58 -14.47 -7.89
CA ILE A 128 2.67 -15.06 -9.23
C ILE A 128 3.97 -15.87 -9.38
N SER A 129 4.81 -15.84 -8.36
CA SER A 129 6.09 -16.53 -8.24
C SER A 129 5.99 -18.00 -7.80
N GLY A 130 4.87 -18.67 -8.07
CA GLY A 130 4.73 -20.10 -7.76
C GLY A 130 5.98 -20.89 -8.19
N ASN A 131 6.40 -21.84 -7.36
CA ASN A 131 7.58 -22.72 -7.56
C ASN A 131 7.44 -23.64 -8.79
N ASP A 132 6.48 -23.41 -9.65
CA ASP A 132 6.19 -24.15 -10.85
C ASP A 132 6.82 -23.42 -12.05
N GLU A 133 7.52 -24.17 -12.89
CA GLU A 133 8.21 -23.67 -14.09
C GLU A 133 7.24 -22.92 -15.02
N GLN A 134 5.97 -23.31 -15.04
CA GLN A 134 4.91 -22.62 -15.79
C GLN A 134 4.56 -21.25 -15.21
N HIS A 135 4.53 -21.11 -13.87
CA HIS A 135 4.32 -19.83 -13.21
C HIS A 135 5.53 -18.92 -13.35
N PHE A 136 6.75 -19.49 -13.30
CA PHE A 136 7.98 -18.73 -13.53
C PHE A 136 8.01 -18.20 -14.98
N GLN A 137 7.60 -19.00 -15.96
CA GLN A 137 7.52 -18.57 -17.35
C GLN A 137 6.45 -17.48 -17.54
N ALA A 138 5.26 -17.66 -16.95
CA ALA A 138 4.20 -16.66 -16.98
C ALA A 138 4.62 -15.33 -16.29
N TYR A 139 5.35 -15.41 -15.17
CA TYR A 139 5.95 -14.26 -14.51
C TYR A 139 7.02 -13.61 -15.38
N HIS A 140 7.86 -14.41 -16.00
CA HIS A 140 8.93 -13.95 -16.90
C HIS A 140 8.34 -13.30 -18.15
N ASP A 141 7.33 -13.91 -18.76
CA ASP A 141 6.64 -13.40 -19.94
C ASP A 141 5.82 -12.15 -19.62
N ALA A 142 5.13 -12.12 -18.49
CA ALA A 142 4.45 -10.93 -17.98
C ALA A 142 5.44 -9.82 -17.61
N ARG A 143 6.62 -10.18 -17.09
CA ARG A 143 7.70 -9.23 -16.77
C ARG A 143 8.37 -8.67 -18.02
N TRP A 144 8.56 -9.48 -19.05
CA TRP A 144 9.21 -9.05 -20.30
C TRP A 144 8.23 -8.50 -21.33
N ASN A 145 7.04 -9.07 -21.38
CA ASN A 145 5.97 -8.59 -22.26
C ASN A 145 5.03 -7.61 -21.57
N GLY A 146 5.25 -7.27 -20.35
CA GLY A 146 4.62 -6.32 -19.41
C GLY A 146 3.49 -5.41 -19.90
N VAL A 147 2.86 -5.80 -21.01
CA VAL A 147 1.94 -4.98 -21.78
C VAL A 147 0.82 -4.49 -20.89
N GLY A 148 0.17 -5.36 -20.13
CA GLY A 148 -0.97 -4.96 -19.31
C GLY A 148 -0.60 -4.10 -18.11
N VAL A 149 0.44 -4.47 -17.34
CA VAL A 149 0.84 -3.73 -16.13
C VAL A 149 1.52 -2.41 -16.48
N LEU A 150 2.38 -2.40 -17.50
CA LEU A 150 3.02 -1.19 -17.99
C LEU A 150 1.99 -0.25 -18.64
N GLU A 151 1.06 -0.80 -19.42
CA GLU A 151 -0.03 -0.04 -20.03
C GLU A 151 -0.91 0.60 -18.95
N ALA A 152 -1.34 -0.16 -17.94
CA ALA A 152 -2.12 0.37 -16.83
C ALA A 152 -1.37 1.49 -16.09
N ARG A 153 -0.08 1.30 -15.81
CA ARG A 153 0.75 2.34 -15.19
C ARG A 153 0.80 3.62 -16.03
N ASP A 154 1.04 3.46 -17.33
CA ASP A 154 1.19 4.59 -18.26
C ASP A 154 -0.12 5.35 -18.47
N LEU A 155 -1.26 4.67 -18.36
CA LEU A 155 -2.59 5.27 -18.36
C LEU A 155 -2.88 6.03 -17.07
N LEU A 156 -2.49 5.47 -15.91
CA LEU A 156 -2.77 6.03 -14.58
C LEU A 156 -1.76 7.09 -14.16
N ILE A 157 -0.49 6.96 -14.57
CA ILE A 157 0.59 7.88 -14.22
C ILE A 157 1.35 8.30 -15.49
N PRO A 158 0.72 9.05 -16.40
CA PRO A 158 1.31 9.40 -17.68
C PRO A 158 2.60 10.22 -17.57
N GLN A 159 2.86 10.82 -16.40
CA GLN A 159 4.10 11.54 -16.11
C GLN A 159 5.31 10.62 -16.16
N LEU A 160 5.21 9.38 -15.64
CA LEU A 160 6.31 8.42 -15.68
C LEU A 160 6.69 8.04 -17.11
N LYS A 161 5.70 7.85 -17.98
CA LYS A 161 5.92 7.62 -19.42
C LYS A 161 6.65 8.78 -20.07
N ARG A 162 6.20 10.02 -19.81
CA ARG A 162 6.82 11.23 -20.37
C ARG A 162 8.26 11.43 -19.92
N MET A 163 8.59 10.97 -18.71
CA MET A 163 9.95 11.01 -18.17
C MET A 163 10.84 9.85 -18.66
N GLY A 164 10.32 8.93 -19.48
CA GLY A 164 11.06 7.76 -19.93
C GLY A 164 11.39 6.76 -18.81
N ILE A 165 10.63 6.79 -17.72
CA ILE A 165 10.86 5.89 -16.58
C ILE A 165 10.33 4.51 -16.93
N GLY A 166 11.22 3.51 -16.92
CA GLY A 166 10.89 2.11 -17.20
C GLY A 166 9.89 1.51 -16.22
N TRP A 167 9.39 0.32 -16.50
CA TRP A 167 8.29 -0.32 -15.78
C TRP A 167 8.53 -0.54 -14.28
N ASN A 168 9.77 -0.73 -13.84
CA ASN A 168 10.17 -0.83 -12.43
C ASN A 168 10.55 0.52 -11.81
N GLY A 169 10.58 1.58 -12.60
CA GLY A 169 10.90 2.90 -12.11
C GLY A 169 9.70 3.55 -11.41
N ASN A 170 9.98 4.48 -10.53
CA ASN A 170 8.99 5.20 -9.76
C ASN A 170 9.44 6.63 -9.49
N PHE A 171 8.56 7.43 -8.89
CA PHE A 171 8.88 8.80 -8.51
C PHE A 171 9.92 8.92 -7.38
N GLY A 172 10.10 7.86 -6.59
CA GLY A 172 10.79 7.95 -5.30
C GLY A 172 9.96 8.67 -4.24
N ILE A 173 10.06 8.20 -3.00
CA ILE A 173 9.19 8.64 -1.89
C ILE A 173 9.32 10.13 -1.55
N SER A 174 10.49 10.72 -1.81
CA SER A 174 10.77 12.15 -1.54
C SER A 174 10.30 13.09 -2.65
N ASN A 175 9.77 12.58 -3.77
CA ASN A 175 9.35 13.42 -4.88
C ASN A 175 8.17 14.31 -4.49
N ALA A 176 8.24 15.61 -4.82
CA ALA A 176 7.17 16.56 -4.51
C ALA A 176 5.86 16.25 -5.25
N GLY A 177 5.95 15.68 -6.47
CA GLY A 177 4.79 15.27 -7.28
C GLY A 177 4.15 13.95 -6.88
N LEU A 178 4.71 13.27 -5.85
CA LEU A 178 4.14 12.01 -5.38
C LEU A 178 2.83 12.22 -4.62
N ALA A 179 1.86 11.35 -4.88
CA ALA A 179 0.58 11.34 -4.18
C ALA A 179 0.76 11.34 -2.64
N TYR A 180 0.00 12.18 -1.95
CA TYR A 180 0.07 12.31 -0.50
C TYR A 180 -0.17 10.98 0.21
N ASN A 181 -1.16 10.20 -0.26
CA ASN A 181 -1.52 8.92 0.32
C ASN A 181 -0.37 7.89 0.25
N SER A 182 0.46 7.93 -0.80
CA SER A 182 1.66 7.11 -0.88
C SER A 182 2.66 7.44 0.23
N LYS A 183 2.90 8.73 0.47
CA LYS A 183 3.81 9.21 1.54
C LYS A 183 3.30 8.83 2.92
N LEU A 184 2.00 9.00 3.16
CA LEU A 184 1.37 8.65 4.44
C LEU A 184 1.42 7.14 4.72
N ALA A 185 1.10 6.31 3.71
CA ALA A 185 1.23 4.87 3.82
C ALA A 185 2.65 4.45 4.17
N TYR A 186 3.63 5.04 3.50
CA TYR A 186 5.05 4.75 3.73
C TYR A 186 5.51 5.11 5.15
N GLU A 187 5.09 6.23 5.70
CA GLU A 187 5.43 6.62 7.08
C GLU A 187 4.82 5.67 8.10
N ILE A 188 3.55 5.32 7.94
CA ILE A 188 2.86 4.39 8.83
C ILE A 188 3.52 3.01 8.77
N LEU A 189 3.76 2.47 7.58
CA LEU A 189 4.39 1.16 7.42
C LEU A 189 5.80 1.12 8.04
N LYS A 190 6.59 2.18 7.88
CA LYS A 190 7.93 2.25 8.50
C LYS A 190 7.84 2.22 10.03
N THR A 191 6.88 2.93 10.61
CA THR A 191 6.66 2.91 12.05
C THR A 191 6.27 1.51 12.54
N ILE A 192 5.37 0.83 11.82
CA ILE A 192 4.98 -0.54 12.15
C ILE A 192 6.18 -1.49 12.02
N ARG A 193 6.90 -1.47 10.90
CA ARG A 193 8.09 -2.31 10.68
C ARG A 193 9.18 -2.07 11.71
N TYR A 194 9.47 -0.81 12.02
CA TYR A 194 10.43 -0.48 13.06
C TYR A 194 10.08 -1.14 14.39
N THR A 195 8.82 -1.10 14.77
CA THR A 195 8.37 -1.65 16.05
C THR A 195 8.30 -3.17 16.05
N THR A 196 7.85 -3.79 14.94
CA THR A 196 7.68 -5.25 14.85
C THR A 196 8.97 -6.00 14.56
N GLU A 197 9.88 -5.40 13.78
CA GLU A 197 11.07 -6.07 13.26
C GLU A 197 12.36 -5.58 13.92
N LYS A 198 12.30 -4.60 14.82
CA LYS A 198 13.45 -3.94 15.45
C LYS A 198 14.50 -3.46 14.43
N ARG A 199 14.05 -3.04 13.26
CA ARG A 199 14.93 -2.51 12.23
C ARG A 199 15.38 -1.10 12.55
N ASP A 200 16.55 -0.73 12.05
CA ASP A 200 17.14 0.60 12.22
C ASP A 200 16.22 1.70 11.65
N SER A 201 15.98 2.72 12.45
CA SER A 201 14.94 3.69 12.24
C SER A 201 15.41 4.96 11.54
N SER A 202 16.17 4.87 10.47
CA SER A 202 16.32 6.06 9.62
C SER A 202 14.97 6.42 8.98
N VAL A 203 14.05 6.92 9.80
CA VAL A 203 12.70 7.32 9.35
C VAL A 203 12.82 8.65 8.64
N LEU A 204 12.91 8.60 7.31
CA LEU A 204 12.74 9.79 6.51
C LEU A 204 11.28 10.24 6.64
N LYS A 205 11.06 11.36 7.31
CA LYS A 205 9.72 11.96 7.42
C LYS A 205 9.36 12.62 6.08
N VAL A 206 8.35 12.12 5.40
CA VAL A 206 7.93 12.59 4.08
C VAL A 206 6.55 13.28 4.08
N THR A 207 5.85 13.27 5.22
CA THR A 207 4.61 14.01 5.43
C THR A 207 4.74 14.95 6.62
N ASN A 208 3.78 15.88 6.77
CA ASN A 208 3.66 16.74 7.95
C ASN A 208 2.81 16.11 9.07
N GLU A 209 2.33 14.89 8.87
CA GLU A 209 1.55 14.16 9.87
C GLU A 209 2.47 13.67 11.00
N PRO A 210 2.01 13.69 12.25
CA PRO A 210 2.74 13.07 13.34
C PRO A 210 2.89 11.57 13.09
N LEU A 211 4.07 11.02 13.39
CA LEU A 211 4.27 9.56 13.34
C LEU A 211 3.41 8.88 14.40
N PRO A 212 2.88 7.67 14.12
CA PRO A 212 2.17 6.89 15.12
C PRO A 212 3.01 6.65 16.37
N HIS A 213 2.40 6.75 17.52
CA HIS A 213 3.00 6.41 18.82
C HIS A 213 2.77 4.92 19.10
N VAL A 214 3.80 4.24 19.59
CA VAL A 214 3.75 2.81 19.96
C VAL A 214 4.08 2.67 21.44
N GLU A 215 3.18 2.05 22.19
CA GLU A 215 3.38 1.82 23.62
C GLU A 215 4.55 0.85 23.86
N GLY A 216 5.45 1.24 24.76
CA GLY A 216 6.64 0.44 25.11
C GLY A 216 7.80 0.54 24.10
N SER A 217 7.66 1.31 23.05
CA SER A 217 8.75 1.64 22.14
C SER A 217 9.40 2.97 22.49
N PHE A 218 10.71 3.03 22.32
CA PHE A 218 11.60 4.16 22.60
C PHE A 218 10.97 5.52 22.30
N GLN A 219 11.10 6.44 23.26
CA GLN A 219 10.97 7.86 22.96
C GLN A 219 12.03 8.22 21.93
N ILE A 220 11.61 8.54 20.71
CA ILE A 220 12.47 9.18 19.73
C ILE A 220 12.77 10.56 20.32
N LYS A 221 13.92 10.71 20.97
CA LYS A 221 14.43 12.04 21.32
C LYS A 221 14.71 12.72 19.99
N ALA A 222 13.99 13.81 19.71
CA ALA A 222 14.37 14.72 18.67
C ALA A 222 15.83 15.13 18.92
N LEU A 223 16.68 14.86 17.96
CA LEU A 223 18.01 15.46 17.88
C LEU A 223 17.86 16.91 17.42
#